data_b513bcec96187e220f8eaa27b25cb46b
#
_entry.id   b513bcec96187e220f8eaa27b25cb46b
#
_cell.length_a   1.000
_cell.length_b   1.000
_cell.length_c   1.000
_cell.angle_alpha   90.00
_cell.angle_beta   90.00
_cell.angle_gamma   90.00
#
_symmetry.space_group_name_H-M   'P 1'
#
loop_
_entity.id
_entity.type
_entity.pdbx_description
1 polymer ?
#
loop_
_entity_poly.entity_id
_entity_poly.type
_entity_poly.pdbx_seq_one_letter_code
_entity_poly.pdbx_strand_id
1 'polypeptide(L)'
;MTDPESPLATAPRLGTPERVARQRELLTLDAFYDSHRTLWLRYATLQVGDRDQAARLVRAVHDQLTQDWEQVLRRQSVPEYAWAALKDHIHNWLAERGRLPVMADTAAFHAAVRKLLRSEQQDGFEVLEHELGLYTAIDELTERQSDVVVLRYVLNAGDHDIAAYLGTTADAVRAHVAHAKARLALRLRTVPGEQP
;
A
#
# COMPACT_ATOMS: atom_id res chain seq x y z
N MET A 1 -25.01 41.86 57.65
CA MET A 1 -23.75 42.04 56.97
C MET A 1 -23.37 40.63 56.43
N THR A 2 -23.84 40.34 55.27
CA THR A 2 -23.90 38.99 54.67
C THR A 2 -22.70 38.84 53.79
N ASP A 3 -21.92 37.84 54.08
CA ASP A 3 -20.77 37.43 53.24
C ASP A 3 -21.25 36.71 51.98
N PRO A 4 -20.72 37.02 50.79
CA PRO A 4 -21.06 36.25 49.61
C PRO A 4 -20.15 35.01 49.47
N GLU A 5 -20.77 33.85 49.48
CA GLU A 5 -20.16 32.57 49.09
C GLU A 5 -19.53 32.66 47.71
N SER A 6 -18.22 32.45 47.63
CA SER A 6 -17.48 32.23 46.38
C SER A 6 -17.92 30.91 45.74
N PRO A 7 -18.25 30.89 44.44
CA PRO A 7 -18.50 29.63 43.75
C PRO A 7 -17.19 28.86 43.59
N LEU A 8 -17.13 27.70 44.23
CA LEU A 8 -16.08 26.69 44.02
C LEU A 8 -15.99 26.36 42.51
N ALA A 9 -14.85 26.71 41.92
CA ALA A 9 -14.51 26.31 40.58
C ALA A 9 -14.61 24.79 40.44
N THR A 10 -15.59 24.34 39.66
CA THR A 10 -15.78 22.92 39.33
C THR A 10 -14.55 22.42 38.58
N ALA A 11 -13.71 21.65 39.25
CA ALA A 11 -12.58 20.98 38.61
C ALA A 11 -13.07 20.14 37.39
N PRO A 12 -12.34 20.11 36.28
CA PRO A 12 -12.73 19.31 35.13
C PRO A 12 -12.85 17.84 35.54
N ARG A 13 -14.05 17.25 35.35
CA ARG A 13 -14.30 15.84 35.66
C ARG A 13 -13.37 15.00 34.79
N LEU A 14 -12.37 14.39 35.41
CA LEU A 14 -11.56 13.35 34.79
C LEU A 14 -12.51 12.28 34.22
N GLY A 15 -12.41 12.01 32.93
CA GLY A 15 -13.24 11.00 32.28
C GLY A 15 -13.07 9.63 32.95
N THR A 16 -14.11 8.81 32.89
CA THR A 16 -14.01 7.43 33.42
C THR A 16 -12.82 6.72 32.77
N PRO A 17 -12.17 5.74 33.46
CA PRO A 17 -11.05 4.99 32.87
C PRO A 17 -11.32 4.45 31.48
N GLU A 18 -12.55 4.00 31.22
CA GLU A 18 -13.00 3.51 29.91
C GLU A 18 -12.98 4.61 28.82
N ARG A 19 -13.42 5.82 29.17
CA ARG A 19 -13.39 6.96 28.23
C ARG A 19 -11.97 7.38 27.91
N VAL A 20 -11.07 7.33 28.89
CA VAL A 20 -9.65 7.63 28.69
C VAL A 20 -8.99 6.55 27.81
N ALA A 21 -9.30 5.28 28.06
CA ALA A 21 -8.81 4.16 27.25
C ALA A 21 -9.30 4.30 25.79
N ARG A 22 -10.59 4.51 25.58
CA ARG A 22 -11.18 4.71 24.24
C ARG A 22 -10.58 5.91 23.52
N GLN A 23 -10.35 7.02 24.23
CA GLN A 23 -9.70 8.20 23.65
C GLN A 23 -8.26 7.91 23.20
N ARG A 24 -7.49 7.12 23.98
CA ARG A 24 -6.15 6.69 23.59
C ARG A 24 -6.16 5.79 22.37
N GLU A 25 -7.08 4.85 22.29
CA GLU A 25 -7.26 3.98 21.12
C GLU A 25 -7.54 4.79 19.86
N LEU A 26 -8.45 5.75 19.92
CA LEU A 26 -8.75 6.63 18.79
C LEU A 26 -7.54 7.45 18.36
N LEU A 27 -6.78 8.00 19.31
CA LEU A 27 -5.57 8.75 19.00
C LEU A 27 -4.49 7.88 18.33
N THR A 28 -4.37 6.60 18.73
CA THR A 28 -3.42 5.68 18.10
C THR A 28 -3.88 5.27 16.70
N LEU A 29 -5.18 5.10 16.47
CA LEU A 29 -5.74 4.85 15.14
C LEU A 29 -5.51 6.04 14.22
N ASP A 30 -5.82 7.26 14.68
CA ASP A 30 -5.65 8.48 13.87
C ASP A 30 -4.17 8.66 13.48
N ALA A 31 -3.24 8.48 14.42
CA ALA A 31 -1.81 8.56 14.15
C ALA A 31 -1.35 7.48 13.16
N PHE A 32 -1.84 6.27 13.30
CA PHE A 32 -1.57 5.18 12.36
C PHE A 32 -2.11 5.50 10.98
N TYR A 33 -3.38 5.90 10.88
CA TYR A 33 -4.00 6.25 9.61
C TYR A 33 -3.28 7.41 8.92
N ASP A 34 -2.96 8.49 9.64
CA ASP A 34 -2.27 9.64 9.07
C ASP A 34 -0.88 9.31 8.53
N SER A 35 -0.17 8.39 9.17
CA SER A 35 1.15 7.95 8.70
C SER A 35 1.09 7.12 7.42
N HIS A 36 -0.02 6.40 7.16
CA HIS A 36 -0.15 5.46 6.04
C HIS A 36 -1.03 5.97 4.90
N ARG A 37 -2.00 6.86 5.16
CA ARG A 37 -3.05 7.28 4.20
C ARG A 37 -2.51 7.80 2.87
N THR A 38 -1.37 8.51 2.89
CA THR A 38 -0.80 9.08 1.66
C THR A 38 -0.32 7.97 0.71
N LEU A 39 0.36 6.96 1.25
CA LEU A 39 0.81 5.81 0.46
C LEU A 39 -0.38 4.98 -0.02
N TRP A 40 -1.36 4.72 0.84
CA TRP A 40 -2.57 3.99 0.50
C TRP A 40 -3.38 4.68 -0.61
N LEU A 41 -3.53 6.01 -0.52
CA LEU A 41 -4.22 6.79 -1.54
C LEU A 41 -3.51 6.70 -2.89
N ARG A 42 -2.18 6.80 -2.90
CA ARG A 42 -1.40 6.66 -4.13
C ARG A 42 -1.54 5.26 -4.71
N TYR A 43 -1.43 4.22 -3.88
CA TYR A 43 -1.61 2.83 -4.32
C TYR A 43 -3.02 2.59 -4.88
N ALA A 44 -4.06 2.97 -4.15
CA ALA A 44 -5.44 2.81 -4.60
C ALA A 44 -5.71 3.58 -5.90
N THR A 45 -5.16 4.80 -6.05
CA THR A 45 -5.28 5.57 -7.30
C THR A 45 -4.65 4.86 -8.48
N LEU A 46 -3.49 4.21 -8.30
CA LEU A 46 -2.85 3.40 -9.35
C LEU A 46 -3.71 2.20 -9.76
N GLN A 47 -4.43 1.60 -8.79
CA GLN A 47 -5.26 0.41 -9.05
C GLN A 47 -6.57 0.76 -9.76
N VAL A 48 -7.25 1.82 -9.31
CA VAL A 48 -8.61 2.14 -9.80
C VAL A 48 -8.63 3.22 -10.90
N GLY A 49 -7.55 3.97 -11.07
CA GLY A 49 -7.43 5.03 -12.08
C GLY A 49 -8.19 6.31 -11.75
N ASP A 50 -8.81 6.41 -10.57
CA ASP A 50 -9.64 7.54 -10.13
C ASP A 50 -9.33 7.89 -8.68
N ARG A 51 -8.88 9.14 -8.45
CA ARG A 51 -8.47 9.61 -7.13
C ARG A 51 -9.61 9.71 -6.12
N ASP A 52 -10.80 10.08 -6.58
CA ASP A 52 -11.95 10.24 -5.69
C ASP A 52 -12.49 8.88 -5.24
N GLN A 53 -12.49 7.89 -6.14
CA GLN A 53 -12.78 6.51 -5.78
C GLN A 53 -11.71 5.95 -4.83
N ALA A 54 -10.44 6.16 -5.12
CA ALA A 54 -9.35 5.76 -4.24
C ALA A 54 -9.50 6.35 -2.83
N ALA A 55 -9.87 7.63 -2.72
CA ALA A 55 -10.12 8.27 -1.44
C ALA A 55 -11.30 7.64 -0.67
N ARG A 56 -12.36 7.22 -1.37
CA ARG A 56 -13.48 6.50 -0.76
C ARG A 56 -13.07 5.13 -0.24
N LEU A 57 -12.27 4.39 -1.01
CA LEU A 57 -11.75 3.07 -0.59
C LEU A 57 -10.83 3.18 0.62
N VAL A 58 -9.92 4.15 0.64
CA VAL A 58 -9.03 4.41 1.79
C VAL A 58 -9.84 4.82 3.02
N ARG A 59 -10.90 5.59 2.86
CA ARG A 59 -11.82 5.92 3.97
C ARG A 59 -12.56 4.69 4.48
N ALA A 60 -13.03 3.80 3.61
CA ALA A 60 -13.67 2.55 4.01
C ALA A 60 -12.73 1.67 4.85
N VAL A 61 -11.43 1.64 4.53
CA VAL A 61 -10.42 0.99 5.38
C VAL A 61 -10.35 1.64 6.77
N HIS A 62 -10.31 2.96 6.84
CA HIS A 62 -10.31 3.68 8.12
C HIS A 62 -11.55 3.35 8.95
N ASP A 63 -12.73 3.34 8.32
CA ASP A 63 -14.00 3.04 8.98
C ASP A 63 -14.02 1.60 9.52
N GLN A 64 -13.50 0.64 8.75
CA GLN A 64 -13.32 -0.74 9.20
C GLN A 64 -12.35 -0.84 10.38
N LEU A 65 -11.20 -0.20 10.29
CA LEU A 65 -10.22 -0.19 11.39
C LEU A 65 -10.81 0.45 12.66
N THR A 66 -11.64 1.48 12.51
CA THR A 66 -12.31 2.14 13.66
C THR A 66 -13.24 1.18 14.42
N GLN A 67 -13.91 0.28 13.71
CA GLN A 67 -14.81 -0.70 14.32
C GLN A 67 -14.04 -1.80 15.06
N ASP A 68 -12.89 -2.22 14.53
CA ASP A 68 -12.17 -3.40 14.99
C ASP A 68 -10.82 -3.07 15.66
N TRP A 69 -10.52 -1.78 15.96
CA TRP A 69 -9.18 -1.33 16.33
C TRP A 69 -8.57 -2.07 17.51
N GLU A 70 -9.36 -2.33 18.56
CA GLU A 70 -8.89 -3.09 19.71
C GLU A 70 -8.44 -4.52 19.34
N GLN A 71 -9.17 -5.16 18.39
CA GLN A 71 -8.81 -6.49 17.89
C GLN A 71 -7.60 -6.43 16.98
N VAL A 72 -7.51 -5.38 16.15
CA VAL A 72 -6.39 -5.15 15.24
C VAL A 72 -5.09 -4.94 16.01
N LEU A 73 -5.12 -4.21 17.13
CA LEU A 73 -3.95 -4.04 18.02
C LEU A 73 -3.44 -5.35 18.64
N ARG A 74 -4.26 -6.39 18.68
CA ARG A 74 -3.85 -7.73 19.17
C ARG A 74 -3.26 -8.61 18.05
N ARG A 75 -3.28 -8.17 16.80
CA ARG A 75 -2.68 -8.88 15.67
C ARG A 75 -1.16 -8.81 15.71
N GLN A 76 -0.52 -9.79 15.10
CA GLN A 76 0.94 -9.82 14.99
C GLN A 76 1.50 -8.61 14.24
N SER A 77 0.76 -8.12 13.22
CA SER A 77 1.13 -6.96 12.42
C SER A 77 -0.11 -6.13 12.07
N VAL A 78 -0.18 -4.92 12.61
CA VAL A 78 -1.24 -3.94 12.29
C VAL A 78 -1.11 -3.46 10.84
N PRO A 79 0.10 -3.11 10.33
CA PRO A 79 0.25 -2.69 8.94
C PRO A 79 -0.15 -3.77 7.93
N GLU A 80 0.16 -5.04 8.19
CA GLU A 80 -0.22 -6.16 7.32
C GLU A 80 -1.75 -6.31 7.23
N TYR A 81 -2.43 -6.27 8.37
CA TYR A 81 -3.89 -6.34 8.41
C TYR A 81 -4.54 -5.19 7.63
N ALA A 82 -4.07 -3.96 7.89
CA ALA A 82 -4.60 -2.77 7.22
C ALA A 82 -4.32 -2.78 5.71
N TRP A 83 -3.15 -3.28 5.30
CA TRP A 83 -2.80 -3.44 3.89
C TRP A 83 -3.67 -4.49 3.20
N ALA A 84 -3.92 -5.63 3.83
CA ALA A 84 -4.84 -6.65 3.32
C ALA A 84 -6.26 -6.07 3.16
N ALA A 85 -6.78 -5.36 4.16
CA ALA A 85 -8.07 -4.69 4.09
C ALA A 85 -8.14 -3.70 2.92
N LEU A 86 -7.09 -2.90 2.69
CA LEU A 86 -7.02 -1.99 1.54
C LEU A 86 -7.12 -2.74 0.21
N LYS A 87 -6.38 -3.83 0.06
CA LYS A 87 -6.43 -4.65 -1.16
C LYS A 87 -7.79 -5.29 -1.36
N ASP A 88 -8.40 -5.81 -0.31
CA ASP A 88 -9.74 -6.39 -0.37
C ASP A 88 -10.79 -5.37 -0.83
N HIS A 89 -10.77 -4.15 -0.29
CA HIS A 89 -11.66 -3.07 -0.75
C HIS A 89 -11.44 -2.72 -2.22
N ILE A 90 -10.18 -2.66 -2.68
CA ILE A 90 -9.85 -2.39 -4.09
C ILE A 90 -10.33 -3.53 -4.99
N HIS A 91 -10.03 -4.79 -4.64
CA HIS A 91 -10.40 -5.97 -5.41
C HIS A 91 -11.94 -6.09 -5.52
N ASN A 92 -12.65 -5.92 -4.43
CA ASN A 92 -14.12 -5.95 -4.43
C ASN A 92 -14.70 -4.86 -5.34
N TRP A 93 -14.18 -3.63 -5.23
CA TRP A 93 -14.62 -2.52 -6.07
C TRP A 93 -14.39 -2.77 -7.57
N LEU A 94 -13.24 -3.35 -7.93
CA LEU A 94 -12.90 -3.72 -9.31
C LEU A 94 -13.81 -4.86 -9.80
N ALA A 95 -13.99 -5.90 -9.00
CA ALA A 95 -14.82 -7.08 -9.33
C ALA A 95 -16.27 -6.70 -9.56
N GLU A 96 -16.87 -5.86 -8.71
CA GLU A 96 -18.24 -5.35 -8.87
C GLU A 96 -18.47 -4.63 -10.20
N ARG A 97 -17.42 -4.11 -10.81
CA ARG A 97 -17.45 -3.35 -12.07
C ARG A 97 -16.91 -4.11 -13.27
N GLY A 98 -16.53 -5.37 -13.07
CA GLY A 98 -15.88 -6.17 -14.11
C GLY A 98 -14.61 -5.54 -14.67
N ARG A 99 -13.87 -4.79 -13.82
CA ARG A 99 -12.65 -4.06 -14.23
C ARG A 99 -11.40 -4.77 -13.72
N LEU A 100 -10.34 -4.69 -14.51
CA LEU A 100 -8.99 -5.06 -14.10
C LEU A 100 -8.28 -3.86 -13.46
N PRO A 101 -7.25 -4.10 -12.63
CA PRO A 101 -6.40 -3.03 -12.11
C PRO A 101 -5.77 -2.21 -13.24
N VAL A 102 -5.87 -0.88 -13.15
CA VAL A 102 -5.32 0.04 -14.16
C VAL A 102 -3.79 0.13 -14.10
N MET A 103 -3.20 -0.39 -13.02
CA MET A 103 -1.79 -0.19 -12.70
C MET A 103 -0.81 -0.66 -13.79
N ALA A 104 -1.09 -1.80 -14.43
CA ALA A 104 -0.24 -2.36 -15.47
C ALA A 104 -0.08 -1.41 -16.68
N ASP A 105 -1.12 -0.58 -16.94
CA ASP A 105 -1.16 0.36 -18.07
C ASP A 105 -0.58 1.73 -17.73
N THR A 106 -0.07 1.94 -16.51
CA THR A 106 0.43 3.26 -16.12
C THR A 106 1.88 3.47 -16.56
N ALA A 107 2.17 4.64 -17.14
CA ALA A 107 3.54 5.04 -17.46
C ALA A 107 4.46 5.01 -16.23
N ALA A 108 3.92 5.26 -15.03
CA ALA A 108 4.66 5.19 -13.76
C ALA A 108 5.12 3.76 -13.45
N PHE A 109 4.28 2.75 -13.70
CA PHE A 109 4.65 1.35 -13.49
C PHE A 109 5.69 0.90 -14.51
N HIS A 110 5.52 1.26 -15.78
CA HIS A 110 6.51 0.97 -16.82
C HIS A 110 7.87 1.61 -16.53
N ALA A 111 7.88 2.87 -16.07
CA ALA A 111 9.11 3.53 -15.66
C ALA A 111 9.78 2.83 -14.46
N ALA A 112 8.97 2.34 -13.50
CA ALA A 112 9.46 1.59 -12.35
C ALA A 112 10.09 0.25 -12.76
N VAL A 113 9.44 -0.50 -13.65
CA VAL A 113 9.97 -1.76 -14.18
C VAL A 113 11.26 -1.52 -14.97
N ARG A 114 11.30 -0.49 -15.82
CA ARG A 114 12.54 -0.09 -16.52
C ARG A 114 13.66 0.28 -15.54
N LYS A 115 13.35 0.99 -14.48
CA LYS A 115 14.33 1.32 -13.42
C LYS A 115 14.83 0.07 -12.71
N LEU A 116 13.94 -0.87 -12.38
CA LEU A 116 14.29 -2.15 -11.79
C LEU A 116 15.27 -2.93 -12.69
N LEU A 117 15.02 -2.98 -13.98
CA LEU A 117 15.85 -3.69 -14.94
C LEU A 117 17.22 -3.03 -15.19
N ARG A 118 17.29 -1.68 -15.14
CA ARG A 118 18.55 -0.94 -15.36
C ARG A 118 19.52 -1.02 -14.19
N SER A 119 19.06 -1.28 -12.97
CA SER A 119 19.88 -1.17 -11.76
C SER A 119 21.05 -2.16 -11.66
N GLU A 120 21.21 -3.10 -12.61
CA GLU A 120 22.29 -4.12 -12.62
C GLU A 120 23.02 -4.26 -13.96
N GLN A 121 22.71 -3.44 -14.96
CA GLN A 121 23.36 -3.62 -16.27
C GLN A 121 24.27 -2.46 -16.62
N GLN A 122 25.57 -2.68 -16.33
CA GLN A 122 26.66 -1.95 -16.96
C GLN A 122 26.93 -2.45 -18.41
N ASP A 123 26.32 -3.56 -18.84
CA ASP A 123 26.53 -4.16 -20.17
C ASP A 123 25.23 -4.31 -20.94
N GLY A 124 24.99 -3.39 -21.88
CA GLY A 124 24.43 -3.63 -23.19
C GLY A 124 23.06 -4.31 -23.32
N PHE A 125 22.07 -4.02 -22.46
CA PHE A 125 20.69 -4.32 -22.78
C PHE A 125 20.04 -3.08 -23.42
N GLU A 126 19.91 -3.11 -24.73
CA GLU A 126 18.85 -2.37 -25.40
C GLU A 126 17.55 -2.89 -24.81
N VAL A 127 17.01 -2.14 -23.83
CA VAL A 127 15.69 -2.40 -23.27
C VAL A 127 14.72 -2.26 -24.41
N LEU A 128 14.29 -3.42 -24.89
CA LEU A 128 13.37 -3.60 -25.98
C LEU A 128 12.29 -2.52 -26.00
N GLU A 129 12.22 -1.85 -27.14
CA GLU A 129 11.17 -0.91 -27.52
C GLU A 129 9.80 -1.59 -27.70
N HIS A 130 9.66 -2.88 -27.36
CA HIS A 130 8.41 -3.63 -27.53
C HIS A 130 7.58 -3.53 -26.24
N GLU A 131 6.70 -2.56 -26.19
CA GLU A 131 5.72 -2.38 -25.10
C GLU A 131 4.92 -3.66 -24.83
N LEU A 132 4.51 -4.39 -25.84
CA LEU A 132 3.77 -5.66 -25.74
C LEU A 132 4.49 -6.73 -24.90
N GLY A 133 5.80 -6.90 -25.05
CA GLY A 133 6.57 -7.85 -24.25
C GLY A 133 6.67 -7.47 -22.78
N LEU A 134 6.69 -6.17 -22.49
CA LEU A 134 6.71 -5.66 -21.12
C LEU A 134 5.38 -5.90 -20.42
N TYR A 135 4.25 -5.68 -21.08
CA TYR A 135 2.91 -5.95 -20.52
C TYR A 135 2.75 -7.43 -20.15
N THR A 136 3.08 -8.33 -21.09
CA THR A 136 3.02 -9.78 -20.85
C THR A 136 3.91 -10.20 -19.69
N ALA A 137 5.11 -9.65 -19.59
CA ALA A 137 6.04 -9.96 -18.50
C ALA A 137 5.53 -9.47 -17.12
N ILE A 138 4.83 -8.33 -17.12
CA ILE A 138 4.21 -7.77 -15.90
C ILE A 138 3.04 -8.63 -15.44
N ASP A 139 2.17 -9.06 -16.34
CA ASP A 139 1.01 -9.90 -16.03
C ASP A 139 1.40 -11.26 -15.43
N GLU A 140 2.62 -11.71 -15.69
CA GLU A 140 3.13 -12.95 -15.13
C GLU A 140 3.76 -12.81 -13.73
N LEU A 141 3.94 -11.60 -13.22
CA LEU A 141 4.38 -11.42 -11.84
C LEU A 141 3.32 -11.98 -10.89
N THR A 142 3.78 -12.67 -9.84
CA THR A 142 2.86 -13.01 -8.75
C THR A 142 2.38 -11.72 -8.08
N GLU A 143 1.19 -11.75 -7.46
CA GLU A 143 0.65 -10.60 -6.73
C GLU A 143 1.68 -10.00 -5.77
N ARG A 144 2.39 -10.85 -5.02
CA ARG A 144 3.42 -10.40 -4.07
C ARG A 144 4.63 -9.75 -4.74
N GLN A 145 5.04 -10.24 -5.91
CA GLN A 145 6.11 -9.62 -6.70
C GLN A 145 5.67 -8.26 -7.24
N SER A 146 4.43 -8.18 -7.73
CA SER A 146 3.82 -6.94 -8.20
C SER A 146 3.73 -5.90 -7.09
N ASP A 147 3.22 -6.29 -5.89
CA ASP A 147 3.15 -5.42 -4.72
C ASP A 147 4.52 -4.85 -4.35
N VAL A 148 5.56 -5.69 -4.29
CA VAL A 148 6.93 -5.25 -3.95
C VAL A 148 7.46 -4.27 -4.99
N VAL A 149 7.26 -4.52 -6.29
CA VAL A 149 7.69 -3.62 -7.37
C VAL A 149 6.99 -2.27 -7.26
N VAL A 150 5.68 -2.27 -7.06
CA VAL A 150 4.88 -1.04 -6.93
C VAL A 150 5.29 -0.26 -5.69
N LEU A 151 5.30 -0.90 -4.52
CA LEU A 151 5.64 -0.24 -3.26
C LEU A 151 7.04 0.40 -3.34
N ARG A 152 8.03 -0.33 -3.85
CA ARG A 152 9.41 0.13 -3.88
C ARG A 152 9.71 1.15 -4.97
N TYR A 153 9.30 0.89 -6.21
CA TYR A 153 9.74 1.65 -7.37
C TYR A 153 8.74 2.72 -7.84
N VAL A 154 7.45 2.52 -7.60
CA VAL A 154 6.42 3.52 -7.91
C VAL A 154 6.12 4.40 -6.72
N LEU A 155 5.95 3.81 -5.54
CA LEU A 155 5.57 4.52 -4.33
C LEU A 155 6.76 4.96 -3.47
N ASN A 156 7.95 4.44 -3.77
CA ASN A 156 9.22 4.74 -3.10
C ASN A 156 9.20 4.41 -1.59
N ALA A 157 8.54 3.29 -1.23
CA ALA A 157 8.53 2.77 0.13
C ALA A 157 9.86 2.09 0.48
N GLY A 158 10.27 2.18 1.74
CA GLY A 158 11.46 1.49 2.26
C GLY A 158 11.24 0.00 2.45
N ASP A 159 12.31 -0.81 2.45
CA ASP A 159 12.21 -2.27 2.64
C ASP A 159 11.53 -2.67 3.95
N HIS A 160 11.73 -1.89 5.02
CA HIS A 160 11.07 -2.14 6.30
C HIS A 160 9.58 -1.88 6.26
N ASP A 161 9.14 -0.81 5.59
CA ASP A 161 7.72 -0.49 5.43
C ASP A 161 7.03 -1.54 4.56
N ILE A 162 7.68 -1.94 3.45
CA ILE A 162 7.19 -3.02 2.58
C ILE A 162 7.08 -4.33 3.37
N ALA A 163 8.09 -4.67 4.16
CA ALA A 163 8.07 -5.85 5.00
C ALA A 163 6.91 -5.84 5.99
N ALA A 164 6.63 -4.68 6.62
CA ALA A 164 5.51 -4.51 7.53
C ALA A 164 4.15 -4.70 6.82
N TYR A 165 3.97 -4.14 5.62
CA TYR A 165 2.75 -4.31 4.83
C TYR A 165 2.53 -5.74 4.34
N LEU A 166 3.61 -6.46 4.03
CA LEU A 166 3.52 -7.81 3.47
C LEU A 166 3.63 -8.92 4.53
N GLY A 167 3.72 -8.57 5.83
CA GLY A 167 3.90 -9.55 6.90
C GLY A 167 5.15 -10.41 6.73
N THR A 168 6.27 -9.79 6.35
CA THR A 168 7.51 -10.48 6.01
C THR A 168 8.74 -9.76 6.55
N THR A 169 9.93 -10.17 6.13
CA THR A 169 11.19 -9.52 6.53
C THR A 169 11.76 -8.67 5.39
N ALA A 170 12.61 -7.69 5.71
CA ALA A 170 13.29 -6.88 4.71
C ALA A 170 14.18 -7.72 3.77
N ASP A 171 14.76 -8.82 4.27
CA ASP A 171 15.52 -9.78 3.44
C ASP A 171 14.62 -10.49 2.43
N ALA A 172 13.42 -10.92 2.85
CA ALA A 172 12.45 -11.52 1.95
C ALA A 172 11.93 -10.51 0.91
N VAL A 173 11.76 -9.23 1.28
CA VAL A 173 11.45 -8.16 0.32
C VAL A 173 12.53 -8.06 -0.75
N ARG A 174 13.81 -8.04 -0.37
CA ARG A 174 14.94 -8.03 -1.31
C ARG A 174 14.96 -9.26 -2.22
N ALA A 175 14.67 -10.44 -1.67
CA ALA A 175 14.56 -11.67 -2.45
C ALA A 175 13.40 -11.61 -3.46
N HIS A 176 12.21 -11.08 -3.07
CA HIS A 176 11.09 -10.90 -3.98
C HIS A 176 11.41 -9.93 -5.10
N VAL A 177 12.14 -8.84 -4.82
CA VAL A 177 12.64 -7.90 -5.84
C VAL A 177 13.56 -8.62 -6.83
N ALA A 178 14.53 -9.40 -6.35
CA ALA A 178 15.45 -10.15 -7.20
C ALA A 178 14.73 -11.17 -8.08
N HIS A 179 13.75 -11.90 -7.53
CA HIS A 179 12.93 -12.85 -8.29
C HIS A 179 12.05 -12.16 -9.35
N ALA A 180 11.38 -11.05 -8.98
CA ALA A 180 10.61 -10.26 -9.93
C ALA A 180 11.47 -9.80 -11.11
N LYS A 181 12.67 -9.30 -10.80
CA LYS A 181 13.65 -8.86 -11.79
C LYS A 181 14.10 -9.99 -12.71
N ALA A 182 14.50 -11.13 -12.15
CA ALA A 182 14.91 -12.29 -12.93
C ALA A 182 13.80 -12.77 -13.89
N ARG A 183 12.56 -12.79 -13.42
CA ARG A 183 11.39 -13.19 -14.20
C ARG A 183 11.12 -12.21 -15.35
N LEU A 184 11.11 -10.92 -15.07
CA LEU A 184 10.96 -9.88 -16.08
C LEU A 184 12.08 -9.94 -17.13
N ALA A 185 13.34 -10.08 -16.69
CA ALA A 185 14.49 -10.17 -17.59
C ALA A 185 14.44 -11.42 -18.49
N LEU A 186 14.02 -12.57 -17.95
CA LEU A 186 13.87 -13.80 -18.72
C LEU A 186 12.82 -13.63 -19.82
N ARG A 187 11.67 -13.06 -19.49
CA ARG A 187 10.59 -12.88 -20.47
C ARG A 187 10.91 -11.89 -21.58
N LEU A 188 11.57 -10.79 -21.22
CA LEU A 188 12.00 -9.80 -22.20
C LEU A 188 13.11 -10.30 -23.15
N ARG A 189 13.85 -11.37 -22.73
CA ARG A 189 14.82 -12.05 -23.62
C ARG A 189 14.18 -13.05 -24.58
N THR A 190 13.05 -13.64 -24.19
CA THR A 190 12.42 -14.74 -24.96
C THR A 190 11.39 -14.28 -25.97
N VAL A 191 11.13 -12.98 -26.13
CA VAL A 191 10.34 -12.48 -27.27
C VAL A 191 11.23 -12.59 -28.51
N PRO A 192 11.02 -13.57 -29.42
CA PRO A 192 11.78 -13.66 -30.66
C PRO A 192 11.47 -12.42 -31.48
N GLY A 193 12.48 -11.66 -31.85
CA GLY A 193 12.32 -10.70 -32.92
C GLY A 193 11.74 -11.44 -34.12
N GLU A 194 10.61 -10.98 -34.65
CA GLU A 194 10.19 -11.36 -35.99
C GLU A 194 11.36 -11.06 -36.92
N GLN A 195 12.00 -12.11 -37.35
CA GLN A 195 12.95 -12.00 -38.45
C GLN A 195 12.18 -11.69 -39.74
N PRO A 196 12.70 -10.78 -40.57
CA PRO A 196 12.08 -10.38 -41.84
C PRO A 196 11.95 -11.50 -42.84
#